data_86107aae3e4cca59c32c99df07efad54
#
_entry.id   86107aae3e4cca59c32c99df07efad54
#
_cell.length_a   1.000
_cell.length_b   1.000
_cell.length_c   1.000
_cell.angle_alpha   90.00
_cell.angle_beta   90.00
_cell.angle_gamma   90.00
#
_symmetry.space_group_name_H-M   'P 1'
#
loop_
_entity.id
_entity.type
_entity.pdbx_description
1 polymer ?
#
loop_
_entity_poly.entity_id
_entity_poly.type
_entity_poly.pdbx_seq_one_letter_code
_entity_poly.pdbx_strand_id
1 'polypeptide(L)'
;MVLIDRIRTVLPFWIVSSFYFLIPFIRSPIDAPQVFIYIDNLIPFVWWMIVPYYMYYIGLVIPLIIKDKMLLNHFVHVSSILLGISYIIFIIWPISCAPVMSSVTQNPVSFLYSAVEIVWLKQNGLPSVHVTISLFTALVLGTYRPRYRTVFLICSFLVFLSNFLAKQHFIADALSGLLLAYFGFFYWNRTMPGN
;
A
#
# COMPACT_ATOMS: atom_id res chain seq x y z
N MET A 1 9.58 3.33 -24.76
CA MET A 1 8.88 4.61 -24.42
C MET A 1 9.85 5.63 -23.87
N VAL A 2 9.72 6.90 -24.23
CA VAL A 2 10.43 8.01 -23.57
C VAL A 2 9.79 8.31 -22.20
N LEU A 3 10.48 9.05 -21.34
CA LEU A 3 10.03 9.27 -19.96
C LEU A 3 8.63 9.93 -19.89
N ILE A 4 8.39 10.93 -20.73
CA ILE A 4 7.11 11.67 -20.73
C ILE A 4 5.93 10.76 -21.09
N ASP A 5 6.11 9.80 -22.00
CA ASP A 5 5.05 8.86 -22.34
C ASP A 5 4.76 7.90 -21.17
N ARG A 6 5.80 7.50 -20.41
CA ARG A 6 5.63 6.67 -19.23
C ARG A 6 4.89 7.41 -18.12
N ILE A 7 5.22 8.69 -17.91
CA ILE A 7 4.50 9.55 -16.95
C ILE A 7 3.03 9.65 -17.35
N ARG A 8 2.72 9.92 -18.62
CA ARG A 8 1.33 9.98 -19.11
C ARG A 8 0.60 8.65 -18.93
N THR A 9 1.30 7.53 -19.12
CA THR A 9 0.72 6.20 -18.94
C THR A 9 0.43 5.89 -17.47
N VAL A 10 1.28 6.32 -16.53
CA VAL A 10 1.13 6.07 -15.10
C VAL A 10 0.17 7.07 -14.45
N LEU A 11 -0.08 8.23 -15.05
CA LEU A 11 -0.93 9.29 -14.50
C LEU A 11 -2.30 8.80 -14.02
N PRO A 12 -3.06 7.94 -14.74
CA PRO A 12 -4.34 7.40 -14.25
C PRO A 12 -4.20 6.64 -12.94
N PHE A 13 -3.13 5.86 -12.75
CA PHE A 13 -2.86 5.16 -11.50
C PHE A 13 -2.64 6.15 -10.33
N TRP A 14 -1.90 7.24 -10.53
CA TRP A 14 -1.72 8.26 -9.50
C TRP A 14 -3.02 9.01 -9.18
N ILE A 15 -3.83 9.30 -10.20
CA ILE A 15 -5.16 9.91 -10.01
C ILE A 15 -6.04 8.98 -9.17
N VAL A 16 -6.12 7.69 -9.53
CA VAL A 16 -6.89 6.71 -8.75
C VAL A 16 -6.31 6.57 -7.33
N SER A 17 -4.99 6.56 -7.18
CA SER A 17 -4.35 6.51 -5.86
C SER A 17 -4.74 7.71 -4.98
N SER A 18 -4.91 8.91 -5.56
CA SER A 18 -5.31 10.10 -4.81
C SER A 18 -6.75 10.05 -4.30
N PHE A 19 -7.63 9.22 -4.87
CA PHE A 19 -8.99 9.02 -4.36
C PHE A 19 -9.02 8.44 -2.94
N TYR A 20 -7.93 7.84 -2.50
CA TYR A 20 -7.72 7.45 -1.11
C TYR A 20 -8.08 8.57 -0.11
N PHE A 21 -7.77 9.82 -0.45
CA PHE A 21 -8.04 10.99 0.39
C PHE A 21 -9.50 11.46 0.33
N LEU A 22 -10.32 10.96 -0.60
CA LEU A 22 -11.73 11.32 -0.71
C LEU A 22 -12.65 10.40 0.12
N ILE A 23 -12.22 9.19 0.42
CA ILE A 23 -13.02 8.19 1.16
C ILE A 23 -13.53 8.72 2.51
N PRO A 24 -12.73 9.44 3.32
CA PRO A 24 -13.19 9.97 4.60
C PRO A 24 -14.36 10.95 4.51
N PHE A 25 -14.56 11.59 3.37
CA PHE A 25 -15.68 12.50 3.14
C PHE A 25 -16.97 11.77 2.73
N ILE A 26 -16.86 10.48 2.36
CA ILE A 26 -18.01 9.65 1.96
C ILE A 26 -18.57 8.89 3.16
N ARG A 27 -17.72 8.45 4.06
CA ARG A 27 -18.11 7.59 5.17
C ARG A 27 -17.30 7.91 6.44
N SER A 28 -17.96 7.99 7.58
CA SER A 28 -17.30 8.13 8.88
C SER A 28 -16.68 6.80 9.34
N PRO A 29 -15.56 6.84 10.09
CA PRO A 29 -14.94 5.64 10.61
C PRO A 29 -15.85 4.95 11.66
N ILE A 30 -15.73 3.63 11.73
CA ILE A 30 -16.29 2.81 12.79
C ILE A 30 -15.18 2.21 13.65
N ASP A 31 -15.50 1.82 14.88
CA ASP A 31 -14.52 1.20 15.76
C ASP A 31 -14.00 -0.12 15.18
N ALA A 32 -12.71 -0.35 15.37
CA ALA A 32 -12.10 -1.61 14.98
C ALA A 32 -12.62 -2.77 15.83
N PRO A 33 -12.75 -4.00 15.27
CA PRO A 33 -13.07 -5.19 16.04
C PRO A 33 -12.11 -5.38 17.22
N GLN A 34 -12.63 -5.73 18.39
CA GLN A 34 -11.84 -5.91 19.61
C GLN A 34 -10.69 -6.92 19.43
N VAL A 35 -10.90 -7.95 18.59
CA VAL A 35 -9.86 -8.94 18.28
C VAL A 35 -8.66 -8.32 17.56
N PHE A 36 -8.88 -7.31 16.70
CA PHE A 36 -7.77 -6.61 16.02
C PHE A 36 -6.95 -5.80 17.01
N ILE A 37 -7.63 -5.08 17.90
CA ILE A 37 -7.00 -4.29 18.98
C ILE A 37 -6.23 -5.22 19.92
N TYR A 38 -6.82 -6.35 20.31
CA TYR A 38 -6.16 -7.32 21.18
C TYR A 38 -4.87 -7.87 20.56
N ILE A 39 -4.91 -8.31 19.30
CA ILE A 39 -3.74 -8.84 18.59
C ILE A 39 -2.69 -7.74 18.42
N ASP A 40 -3.11 -6.50 18.08
CA ASP A 40 -2.18 -5.39 17.90
C ASP A 40 -1.43 -5.04 19.19
N ASN A 41 -2.09 -5.12 20.33
CA ASN A 41 -1.47 -4.89 21.63
C ASN A 41 -0.40 -5.93 22.00
N LEU A 42 -0.42 -7.12 21.40
CA LEU A 42 0.63 -8.14 21.56
C LEU A 42 1.85 -7.87 20.68
N ILE A 43 1.72 -7.02 19.67
CA ILE A 43 2.79 -6.69 18.72
C ILE A 43 3.58 -5.50 19.28
N PRO A 44 4.92 -5.59 19.38
CA PRO A 44 5.71 -4.48 19.89
C PRO A 44 5.71 -3.29 18.93
N PHE A 45 5.76 -2.08 19.48
CA PHE A 45 6.02 -0.87 18.69
C PHE A 45 7.51 -0.77 18.38
N VAL A 46 7.84 -0.64 17.10
CA VAL A 46 9.23 -0.49 16.62
C VAL A 46 9.35 0.82 15.86
N TRP A 47 9.78 1.86 16.57
CA TRP A 47 9.74 3.26 16.12
C TRP A 47 10.45 3.53 14.78
N TRP A 48 11.56 2.86 14.49
CA TRP A 48 12.31 3.04 13.23
C TRP A 48 11.64 2.38 12.03
N MET A 49 10.65 1.53 12.23
CA MET A 49 9.88 0.89 11.15
C MET A 49 9.06 1.88 10.35
N ILE A 50 8.90 3.13 10.80
CA ILE A 50 8.32 4.19 9.98
C ILE A 50 9.17 4.47 8.73
N VAL A 51 10.48 4.23 8.77
CA VAL A 51 11.37 4.46 7.62
C VAL A 51 11.06 3.49 6.46
N PRO A 52 11.01 2.15 6.65
CA PRO A 52 10.51 1.25 5.61
C PRO A 52 9.07 1.54 5.15
N TYR A 53 8.21 2.04 6.04
CA TYR A 53 6.84 2.43 5.66
C TYR A 53 6.84 3.45 4.50
N TYR A 54 7.75 4.41 4.51
CA TYR A 54 7.90 5.39 3.44
C TYR A 54 8.37 4.81 2.10
N MET A 55 8.90 3.58 2.06
CA MET A 55 9.26 2.92 0.79
C MET A 55 8.04 2.69 -0.10
N TYR A 56 6.82 2.68 0.44
CA TYR A 56 5.60 2.67 -0.34
C TYR A 56 5.54 3.81 -1.36
N TYR A 57 5.92 5.02 -0.97
CA TYR A 57 5.89 6.19 -1.88
C TYR A 57 6.88 6.05 -3.04
N ILE A 58 8.02 5.36 -2.81
CA ILE A 58 8.93 4.95 -3.89
C ILE A 58 8.22 3.95 -4.81
N GLY A 59 7.43 3.04 -4.23
CA GLY A 59 6.61 2.07 -4.96
C GLY A 59 5.61 2.70 -5.93
N LEU A 60 5.12 3.91 -5.65
CA LEU A 60 4.23 4.65 -6.58
C LEU A 60 4.95 5.19 -7.82
N VAL A 61 6.26 5.44 -7.72
CA VAL A 61 7.05 6.06 -8.79
C VAL A 61 7.88 5.04 -9.56
N ILE A 62 8.33 3.98 -8.90
CA ILE A 62 9.25 2.98 -9.49
C ILE A 62 8.69 2.28 -10.75
N PRO A 63 7.35 2.12 -10.98
CA PRO A 63 6.83 1.59 -12.25
C PRO A 63 7.27 2.36 -13.48
N LEU A 64 7.70 3.63 -13.33
CA LEU A 64 8.29 4.41 -14.43
C LEU A 64 9.55 3.80 -15.03
N ILE A 65 10.20 2.81 -14.39
CA ILE A 65 11.33 2.07 -14.98
C ILE A 65 10.88 1.12 -16.10
N ILE A 66 9.61 0.77 -16.16
CA ILE A 66 9.03 -0.09 -17.20
C ILE A 66 9.00 0.70 -18.52
N LYS A 67 9.79 0.24 -19.51
CA LYS A 67 9.87 0.88 -20.83
C LYS A 67 8.90 0.27 -21.84
N ASP A 68 8.41 -0.94 -21.56
CA ASP A 68 7.41 -1.61 -22.37
C ASP A 68 6.02 -0.99 -22.13
N LYS A 69 5.38 -0.53 -23.22
CA LYS A 69 4.10 0.19 -23.14
C LYS A 69 2.95 -0.74 -22.73
N MET A 70 2.95 -1.96 -23.27
CA MET A 70 1.88 -2.93 -23.00
C MET A 70 1.93 -3.37 -21.55
N LEU A 71 3.13 -3.71 -21.06
CA LEU A 71 3.36 -4.07 -19.67
C LEU A 71 2.98 -2.93 -18.71
N LEU A 72 3.36 -1.70 -19.01
CA LEU A 72 3.06 -0.54 -18.17
C LEU A 72 1.57 -0.23 -18.14
N ASN A 73 0.88 -0.27 -19.29
CA ASN A 73 -0.57 -0.10 -19.35
C ASN A 73 -1.29 -1.19 -18.54
N HIS A 74 -0.85 -2.43 -18.65
CA HIS A 74 -1.44 -3.54 -17.92
C HIS A 74 -1.20 -3.42 -16.42
N PHE A 75 0.01 -2.98 -16.00
CA PHE A 75 0.30 -2.63 -14.60
C PHE A 75 -0.67 -1.58 -14.07
N VAL A 76 -0.86 -0.48 -14.79
CA VAL A 76 -1.77 0.60 -14.41
C VAL A 76 -3.20 0.11 -14.29
N HIS A 77 -3.66 -0.70 -15.26
CA HIS A 77 -5.01 -1.27 -15.25
C HIS A 77 -5.25 -2.13 -14.00
N VAL A 78 -4.37 -3.10 -13.73
CA VAL A 78 -4.54 -4.01 -12.58
C VAL A 78 -4.36 -3.27 -11.26
N SER A 79 -3.39 -2.36 -11.14
CA SER A 79 -3.22 -1.53 -9.94
C SER A 79 -4.47 -0.71 -9.64
N SER A 80 -5.11 -0.14 -10.68
CA SER A 80 -6.34 0.63 -10.51
C SER A 80 -7.51 -0.25 -10.05
N ILE A 81 -7.60 -1.50 -10.51
CA ILE A 81 -8.59 -2.47 -10.02
C ILE A 81 -8.35 -2.76 -8.54
N LEU A 82 -7.11 -3.02 -8.13
CA LEU A 82 -6.77 -3.31 -6.73
C LEU A 82 -7.12 -2.15 -5.80
N LEU A 83 -6.83 -0.91 -6.23
CA LEU A 83 -7.23 0.30 -5.52
C LEU A 83 -8.75 0.42 -5.43
N GLY A 84 -9.45 0.20 -6.54
CA GLY A 84 -10.92 0.24 -6.58
C GLY A 84 -11.57 -0.76 -5.62
N ILE A 85 -11.06 -2.00 -5.57
CA ILE A 85 -11.50 -3.01 -4.60
C ILE A 85 -11.27 -2.53 -3.18
N SER A 86 -10.08 -1.98 -2.89
CA SER A 86 -9.76 -1.45 -1.56
C SER A 86 -10.72 -0.33 -1.16
N TYR A 87 -11.02 0.60 -2.07
CA TYR A 87 -11.92 1.73 -1.80
C TYR A 87 -13.37 1.29 -1.57
N ILE A 88 -13.84 0.30 -2.32
CA ILE A 88 -15.16 -0.30 -2.07
C ILE A 88 -15.22 -0.87 -0.65
N ILE A 89 -14.18 -1.59 -0.21
CA ILE A 89 -14.12 -2.15 1.13
C ILE A 89 -14.06 -1.03 2.19
N PHE A 90 -13.27 0.04 1.99
CA PHE A 90 -13.21 1.19 2.89
C PHE A 90 -14.57 1.89 3.06
N ILE A 91 -15.39 1.93 2.00
CA ILE A 91 -16.74 2.50 2.08
C ILE A 91 -17.71 1.57 2.80
N ILE A 92 -17.62 0.25 2.53
CA ILE A 92 -18.53 -0.75 3.13
C ILE A 92 -18.16 -0.99 4.60
N TRP A 93 -16.87 -1.06 4.90
CA TRP A 93 -16.36 -1.39 6.23
C TRP A 93 -15.21 -0.44 6.65
N PRO A 94 -15.55 0.81 7.03
CA PRO A 94 -14.59 1.89 7.30
C PRO A 94 -13.95 1.76 8.69
N ILE A 95 -13.20 0.70 8.94
CA ILE A 95 -12.55 0.43 10.23
C ILE A 95 -11.54 1.53 10.55
N SER A 96 -11.63 2.07 11.75
CA SER A 96 -10.66 3.04 12.27
C SER A 96 -9.33 2.35 12.56
N CYS A 97 -8.26 2.82 11.93
CA CYS A 97 -6.89 2.56 12.34
C CYS A 97 -6.45 3.73 13.21
N ALA A 98 -6.56 3.60 14.52
CA ALA A 98 -6.08 4.62 15.44
C ALA A 98 -4.61 4.33 15.75
N PRO A 99 -3.66 5.15 15.28
CA PRO A 99 -2.27 4.99 15.65
C PRO A 99 -2.10 5.21 17.16
N VAL A 100 -1.26 4.40 17.80
CA VAL A 100 -0.89 4.58 19.21
C VAL A 100 0.09 5.73 19.32
N MET A 101 -0.44 6.94 19.55
CA MET A 101 0.32 8.21 19.50
C MET A 101 1.22 8.46 20.70
N SER A 102 0.95 7.87 21.87
CA SER A 102 1.63 8.23 23.12
C SER A 102 3.13 7.86 23.19
N SER A 103 3.60 6.93 22.36
CA SER A 103 5.00 6.49 22.33
C SER A 103 5.84 7.13 21.22
N VAL A 104 5.21 7.91 20.33
CA VAL A 104 5.84 8.44 19.11
C VAL A 104 6.68 9.70 19.37
N THR A 105 6.39 10.45 20.40
CA THR A 105 6.95 11.81 20.61
C THR A 105 8.41 11.89 21.06
N GLN A 106 9.04 10.78 21.44
CA GLN A 106 10.38 10.77 22.06
C GLN A 106 11.46 10.06 21.24
N ASN A 107 11.25 9.84 19.93
CA ASN A 107 12.24 9.17 19.10
C ASN A 107 12.82 10.08 18.00
N PRO A 108 14.03 9.77 17.46
CA PRO A 108 14.71 10.62 16.48
C PRO A 108 13.95 10.82 15.15
N VAL A 109 12.97 9.96 14.84
CA VAL A 109 12.19 10.02 13.60
C VAL A 109 10.72 10.37 13.82
N SER A 110 10.39 10.96 14.97
CA SER A 110 9.02 11.40 15.32
C SER A 110 8.38 12.29 14.26
N PHE A 111 9.17 13.13 13.58
CA PHE A 111 8.71 13.98 12.49
C PHE A 111 8.11 13.18 11.31
N LEU A 112 8.59 11.96 11.07
CA LEU A 112 8.01 11.08 10.02
C LEU A 112 6.62 10.61 10.41
N TYR A 113 6.38 10.32 11.69
CA TYR A 113 5.04 9.96 12.17
C TYR A 113 4.08 11.12 12.01
N SER A 114 4.48 12.33 12.41
CA SER A 114 3.66 13.53 12.25
C SER A 114 3.31 13.82 10.78
N ALA A 115 4.19 13.48 9.85
CA ALA A 115 3.95 13.69 8.42
C ALA A 115 2.93 12.72 7.81
N VAL A 116 2.73 11.52 8.38
CA VAL A 116 1.71 10.55 7.92
C VAL A 116 0.43 10.62 8.74
N GLU A 117 0.45 11.30 9.87
CA GLU A 117 -0.71 11.49 10.72
C GLU A 117 -1.67 12.52 10.13
N ILE A 118 -2.67 12.01 9.42
CA ILE A 118 -3.74 12.86 8.87
C ILE A 118 -4.97 12.69 9.76
N VAL A 119 -5.26 13.70 10.57
CA VAL A 119 -6.27 13.65 11.65
C VAL A 119 -7.65 13.20 11.18
N TRP A 120 -8.03 13.58 9.95
CA TRP A 120 -9.32 13.23 9.36
C TRP A 120 -9.31 11.91 8.56
N LEU A 121 -8.15 11.26 8.41
CA LEU A 121 -7.99 10.04 7.63
C LEU A 121 -7.75 8.87 8.58
N LYS A 122 -8.81 8.28 9.13
CA LYS A 122 -8.70 7.21 10.14
C LYS A 122 -9.21 5.85 9.66
N GLN A 123 -10.02 5.79 8.60
CA GLN A 123 -10.81 4.61 8.24
C GLN A 123 -10.31 3.81 7.02
N ASN A 124 -9.19 4.18 6.44
CA ASN A 124 -8.69 3.53 5.22
C ASN A 124 -7.67 2.43 5.54
N GLY A 125 -8.01 1.53 6.47
CA GLY A 125 -7.10 0.51 6.95
C GLY A 125 -7.12 -0.79 6.15
N LEU A 126 -8.26 -1.43 6.08
CA LEU A 126 -8.42 -2.81 5.57
C LEU A 126 -9.07 -2.84 4.19
N PRO A 127 -8.40 -3.42 3.18
CA PRO A 127 -7.02 -3.94 3.16
C PRO A 127 -5.97 -2.85 3.11
N SER A 128 -4.76 -3.08 3.64
CA SER A 128 -3.69 -2.09 3.53
C SER A 128 -3.27 -1.87 2.07
N VAL A 129 -3.54 -0.66 1.56
CA VAL A 129 -3.10 -0.24 0.23
C VAL A 129 -1.57 -0.18 0.13
N HIS A 130 -0.88 0.15 1.23
CA HIS A 130 0.57 0.17 1.28
C HIS A 130 1.16 -1.21 0.97
N VAL A 131 0.62 -2.25 1.59
CA VAL A 131 1.05 -3.64 1.33
C VAL A 131 0.61 -4.10 -0.05
N THR A 132 -0.66 -3.86 -0.42
CA THR A 132 -1.24 -4.30 -1.70
C THR A 132 -0.42 -3.80 -2.88
N ILE A 133 -0.20 -2.50 -2.96
CA ILE A 133 0.49 -1.89 -4.10
C ILE A 133 1.99 -2.19 -4.06
N SER A 134 2.63 -2.16 -2.88
CA SER A 134 4.06 -2.48 -2.78
C SER A 134 4.37 -3.90 -3.23
N LEU A 135 3.60 -4.89 -2.77
CA LEU A 135 3.83 -6.29 -3.14
C LEU A 135 3.47 -6.55 -4.60
N PHE A 136 2.34 -6.03 -5.09
CA PHE A 136 1.97 -6.18 -6.49
C PHE A 136 3.04 -5.58 -7.40
N THR A 137 3.50 -4.36 -7.11
CA THR A 137 4.59 -3.70 -7.84
C THR A 137 5.88 -4.54 -7.80
N ALA A 138 6.27 -5.07 -6.63
CA ALA A 138 7.46 -5.90 -6.49
C ALA A 138 7.38 -7.18 -7.32
N LEU A 139 6.23 -7.84 -7.39
CA LEU A 139 6.01 -9.04 -8.17
C LEU A 139 6.11 -8.75 -9.69
N VAL A 140 5.43 -7.70 -10.15
CA VAL A 140 5.47 -7.28 -11.57
C VAL A 140 6.89 -6.86 -11.98
N LEU A 141 7.55 -6.03 -11.18
CA LEU A 141 8.92 -5.61 -11.45
C LEU A 141 9.92 -6.77 -11.37
N GLY A 142 9.68 -7.73 -10.47
CA GLY A 142 10.47 -8.95 -10.38
C GLY A 142 10.37 -9.82 -11.64
N THR A 143 9.22 -9.80 -12.33
CA THR A 143 9.06 -10.45 -13.65
C THR A 143 9.77 -9.64 -14.73
N TYR A 144 9.63 -8.32 -14.75
CA TYR A 144 10.24 -7.42 -15.73
C TYR A 144 11.76 -7.34 -15.60
N ARG A 145 12.30 -7.41 -14.37
CA ARG A 145 13.73 -7.32 -14.03
C ARG A 145 14.14 -8.45 -13.07
N PRO A 146 14.25 -9.71 -13.56
CA PRO A 146 14.49 -10.88 -12.70
C PRO A 146 15.74 -10.76 -11.83
N ARG A 147 16.78 -10.07 -12.30
CA ARG A 147 18.03 -9.81 -11.56
C ARG A 147 17.77 -9.08 -10.23
N TYR A 148 16.76 -8.22 -10.17
CA TYR A 148 16.44 -7.40 -9.00
C TYR A 148 15.21 -7.91 -8.22
N ARG A 149 14.66 -9.07 -8.60
CA ARG A 149 13.46 -9.64 -7.99
C ARG A 149 13.56 -9.73 -6.46
N THR A 150 14.67 -10.26 -5.95
CA THR A 150 14.89 -10.41 -4.51
C THR A 150 14.89 -9.05 -3.80
N VAL A 151 15.50 -8.02 -4.39
CA VAL A 151 15.51 -6.66 -3.82
C VAL A 151 14.09 -6.11 -3.73
N PHE A 152 13.31 -6.19 -4.81
CA PHE A 152 11.92 -5.73 -4.80
C PHE A 152 11.07 -6.45 -3.75
N LEU A 153 11.24 -7.77 -3.61
CA LEU A 153 10.51 -8.55 -2.61
C LEU A 153 10.94 -8.20 -1.17
N ILE A 154 12.23 -7.97 -0.91
CA ILE A 154 12.72 -7.53 0.40
C ILE A 154 12.12 -6.15 0.74
N CYS A 155 12.16 -5.19 -0.20
CA CYS A 155 11.57 -3.87 0.02
C CYS A 155 10.08 -3.97 0.34
N SER A 156 9.34 -4.77 -0.42
CA SER A 156 7.91 -5.00 -0.18
C SER A 156 7.64 -5.68 1.17
N PHE A 157 8.47 -6.64 1.56
CA PHE A 157 8.38 -7.30 2.86
C PHE A 157 8.66 -6.35 4.03
N LEU A 158 9.60 -5.43 3.86
CA LEU A 158 9.85 -4.38 4.84
C LEU A 158 8.65 -3.42 4.98
N VAL A 159 7.99 -3.07 3.87
CA VAL A 159 6.73 -2.32 3.90
C VAL A 159 5.64 -3.11 4.63
N PHE A 160 5.51 -4.41 4.36
CA PHE A 160 4.55 -5.28 5.07
C PHE A 160 4.78 -5.26 6.59
N LEU A 161 6.02 -5.50 7.04
CA LEU A 161 6.36 -5.47 8.47
C LEU A 161 6.12 -4.09 9.09
N SER A 162 6.47 -3.03 8.37
CA SER A 162 6.36 -1.65 8.87
C SER A 162 4.92 -1.24 9.15
N ASN A 163 3.93 -1.79 8.45
CA ASN A 163 2.53 -1.43 8.62
C ASN A 163 2.07 -1.60 10.07
N PHE A 164 2.34 -2.76 10.67
CA PHE A 164 1.87 -3.05 12.03
C PHE A 164 2.94 -2.82 13.11
N LEU A 165 4.24 -2.89 12.77
CA LEU A 165 5.31 -2.59 13.73
C LEU A 165 5.47 -1.08 13.99
N ALA A 166 5.17 -0.23 13.00
CA ALA A 166 5.09 1.22 13.19
C ALA A 166 3.70 1.68 13.68
N LYS A 167 2.78 0.73 13.99
CA LYS A 167 1.41 1.00 14.48
C LYS A 167 0.57 1.89 13.57
N GLN A 168 0.82 1.85 12.26
CA GLN A 168 0.01 2.58 11.28
C GLN A 168 -1.23 1.80 10.84
N HIS A 169 -1.18 0.47 10.95
CA HIS A 169 -2.25 -0.47 10.58
C HIS A 169 -2.28 -1.67 11.51
N PHE A 170 -3.42 -2.33 11.60
CA PHE A 170 -3.50 -3.65 12.22
C PHE A 170 -2.81 -4.71 11.35
N ILE A 171 -2.37 -5.81 11.97
CA ILE A 171 -1.82 -6.95 11.20
C ILE A 171 -2.86 -7.54 10.22
N ALA A 172 -4.15 -7.47 10.56
CA ALA A 172 -5.24 -7.91 9.67
C ALA A 172 -5.27 -7.11 8.37
N ASP A 173 -5.00 -5.80 8.43
CA ASP A 173 -4.94 -4.92 7.26
C ASP A 173 -3.77 -5.32 6.35
N ALA A 174 -2.61 -5.60 6.97
CA ALA A 174 -1.42 -6.01 6.23
C ALA A 174 -1.61 -7.39 5.57
N LEU A 175 -2.19 -8.36 6.27
CA LEU A 175 -2.46 -9.70 5.73
C LEU A 175 -3.50 -9.67 4.60
N SER A 176 -4.57 -8.91 4.74
CA SER A 176 -5.57 -8.74 3.68
C SER A 176 -4.99 -8.03 2.46
N GLY A 177 -4.12 -7.04 2.67
CA GLY A 177 -3.39 -6.38 1.59
C GLY A 177 -2.45 -7.32 0.85
N LEU A 178 -1.79 -8.23 1.57
CA LEU A 178 -0.94 -9.27 1.00
C LEU A 178 -1.75 -10.23 0.11
N LEU A 179 -2.89 -10.71 0.60
CA LEU A 179 -3.80 -11.57 -0.17
C LEU A 179 -4.29 -10.86 -1.44
N LEU A 180 -4.73 -9.61 -1.33
CA LEU A 180 -5.21 -8.83 -2.46
C LEU A 180 -4.11 -8.62 -3.52
N ALA A 181 -2.87 -8.38 -3.10
CA ALA A 181 -1.73 -8.26 -4.02
C ALA A 181 -1.46 -9.56 -4.79
N TYR A 182 -1.53 -10.72 -4.12
CA TYR A 182 -1.36 -12.02 -4.79
C TYR A 182 -2.49 -12.31 -5.78
N PHE A 183 -3.75 -12.01 -5.42
CA PHE A 183 -4.87 -12.11 -6.36
C PHE A 183 -4.68 -11.20 -7.56
N GLY A 184 -4.23 -9.95 -7.33
CA GLY A 184 -3.92 -9.02 -8.41
C GLY A 184 -2.81 -9.53 -9.32
N PHE A 185 -1.75 -10.11 -8.77
CA PHE A 185 -0.66 -10.68 -9.56
C PHE A 185 -1.09 -11.95 -10.33
N PHE A 186 -1.93 -12.80 -9.73
CA PHE A 186 -2.53 -13.92 -10.43
C PHE A 186 -3.40 -13.46 -11.61
N TYR A 187 -4.27 -12.47 -11.39
CA TYR A 187 -5.08 -11.86 -12.43
C TYR A 187 -4.20 -11.25 -13.53
N TRP A 188 -3.18 -10.49 -13.15
CA TRP A 188 -2.21 -9.89 -14.06
C TRP A 188 -1.54 -10.92 -14.97
N ASN A 189 -1.07 -12.04 -14.42
CA ASN A 189 -0.47 -13.13 -15.22
C ASN A 189 -1.46 -13.78 -16.19
N ARG A 190 -2.74 -13.89 -15.81
CA ARG A 190 -3.78 -14.54 -16.64
C ARG A 190 -4.26 -13.64 -17.78
N THR A 191 -4.20 -12.34 -17.59
CA THR A 191 -4.76 -11.36 -18.53
C THR A 191 -3.67 -10.59 -19.29
N MET A 192 -2.39 -10.88 -19.03
CA MET A 192 -1.29 -10.26 -19.76
C MET A 192 -1.33 -10.65 -21.24
N PRO A 193 -1.45 -9.67 -22.15
CA PRO A 193 -1.44 -9.96 -23.59
C PRO A 193 -0.12 -10.64 -24.02
N GLY A 194 -0.21 -11.77 -24.67
CA GLY A 194 0.97 -12.50 -25.17
C GLY A 194 1.45 -13.69 -24.30
N ASN A 195 0.72 -14.05 -23.25
CA ASN A 195 0.87 -15.33 -22.57
C ASN A 195 -0.07 -16.37 -23.14
#